data_a66198597c2517dc4b00a389dd894fd3
#
_entry.id   a66198597c2517dc4b00a389dd894fd3
#
_cell.length_a   1.000
_cell.length_b   1.000
_cell.length_c   1.000
_cell.angle_alpha   90.00
_cell.angle_beta   90.00
_cell.angle_gamma   90.00
#
_symmetry.space_group_name_H-M   'P 1'
#
loop_
_entity.id
_entity.type
_entity.pdbx_description
1 polymer ?
#
loop_
_entity_poly.entity_id
_entity_poly.type
_entity_poly.pdbx_seq_one_letter_code
_entity_poly.pdbx_strand_id
1 'polypeptide(L)'
;MNHDVWNTRYSDRELVWSAEPNQFLVSEIENLTAGRALDLGAGEGRNALWLVERGWQVTAVDFSDVAIGKGKRIAEHRGVEIEWVVADLQTYVPPERSFDLVIEFYIHIPEPWRPEIWVRAADAVANGGTLLVVGHDLSNLDRGVGGPQNPAALFTAQDVANSIEGLDILKAGQVVRQTESGAAIDSLVRAQRSSKTR
;
A
#
# COMPACT_ATOMS: atom_id res chain seq x y z
N MET A 1 -8.51 -5.32 -12.35
CA MET A 1 -9.29 -4.15 -11.85
C MET A 1 -9.76 -3.33 -13.06
N ASN A 2 -10.94 -2.67 -13.02
CA ASN A 2 -11.38 -1.91 -14.20
C ASN A 2 -10.83 -0.47 -14.10
N HIS A 3 -9.88 -0.14 -14.96
CA HIS A 3 -9.22 1.16 -15.08
C HIS A 3 -10.22 2.32 -15.24
N ASP A 4 -11.24 2.16 -16.11
CA ASP A 4 -12.20 3.23 -16.40
C ASP A 4 -13.09 3.57 -15.20
N VAL A 5 -13.46 2.56 -14.40
CA VAL A 5 -14.25 2.77 -13.17
C VAL A 5 -13.47 3.60 -12.16
N TRP A 6 -12.18 3.32 -11.99
CA TRP A 6 -11.35 4.07 -11.06
C TRP A 6 -11.02 5.47 -11.57
N ASN A 7 -10.71 5.62 -12.86
CA ASN A 7 -10.50 6.94 -13.45
C ASN A 7 -11.74 7.83 -13.32
N THR A 8 -12.93 7.29 -13.57
CA THR A 8 -14.19 8.02 -13.34
C THR A 8 -14.28 8.44 -11.86
N ARG A 9 -14.06 7.51 -10.92
CA ARG A 9 -14.13 7.80 -9.48
C ARG A 9 -13.15 8.90 -9.07
N TYR A 10 -11.94 8.88 -9.62
CA TYR A 10 -10.95 9.92 -9.38
C TYR A 10 -11.31 11.24 -10.06
N SER A 11 -11.96 11.23 -11.22
CA SER A 11 -12.37 12.45 -11.92
C SER A 11 -13.49 13.19 -11.21
N ASP A 12 -14.43 12.47 -10.58
CA ASP A 12 -15.68 13.01 -10.03
C ASP A 12 -15.50 13.78 -8.69
N ARG A 13 -14.33 13.74 -8.08
CA ARG A 13 -14.06 14.36 -6.77
C ARG A 13 -12.73 15.08 -6.77
N GLU A 14 -12.62 16.13 -5.97
CA GLU A 14 -11.35 16.83 -5.75
C GLU A 14 -10.29 15.89 -5.14
N LEU A 15 -10.66 15.18 -4.08
CA LEU A 15 -9.91 14.04 -3.52
C LEU A 15 -10.86 12.88 -3.25
N VAL A 16 -10.48 11.68 -3.65
CA VAL A 16 -11.24 10.45 -3.34
C VAL A 16 -10.96 10.01 -1.90
N TRP A 17 -9.72 10.21 -1.46
CA TRP A 17 -9.26 9.87 -0.12
C TRP A 17 -8.93 11.10 0.70
N SER A 18 -8.78 10.93 2.01
CA SER A 18 -8.30 12.01 2.87
C SER A 18 -6.90 12.48 2.46
N ALA A 19 -6.57 13.74 2.75
CA ALA A 19 -5.21 14.26 2.58
C ALA A 19 -4.21 13.67 3.59
N GLU A 20 -4.72 13.09 4.69
CA GLU A 20 -3.90 12.47 5.74
C GLU A 20 -3.44 11.07 5.35
N PRO A 21 -2.22 10.67 5.75
CA PRO A 21 -1.71 9.32 5.53
C PRO A 21 -2.56 8.29 6.25
N ASN A 22 -2.41 7.03 5.88
CA ASN A 22 -3.04 5.96 6.62
C ASN A 22 -2.45 5.88 8.05
N GLN A 23 -3.32 5.76 9.07
CA GLN A 23 -2.90 5.72 10.48
C GLN A 23 -1.92 4.58 10.79
N PHE A 24 -2.07 3.43 10.14
CA PHE A 24 -1.18 2.29 10.34
C PHE A 24 0.19 2.51 9.70
N LEU A 25 0.29 3.27 8.61
CA LEU A 25 1.58 3.68 8.08
C LEU A 25 2.36 4.47 9.14
N VAL A 26 1.72 5.50 9.70
CA VAL A 26 2.36 6.37 10.70
C VAL A 26 2.88 5.55 11.89
N SER A 27 2.03 4.68 12.47
CA SER A 27 2.39 3.91 13.66
C SER A 27 3.44 2.81 13.41
N GLU A 28 3.41 2.19 12.23
CA GLU A 28 4.28 1.03 11.96
C GLU A 28 5.68 1.42 11.49
N ILE A 29 5.89 2.65 11.01
CA ILE A 29 7.20 3.08 10.51
C ILE A 29 7.87 4.18 11.34
N GLU A 30 7.27 4.58 12.47
CA GLU A 30 7.76 5.67 13.33
C GLU A 30 9.26 5.58 13.66
N ASN A 31 9.76 4.36 13.84
CA ASN A 31 11.15 4.10 14.21
C ASN A 31 12.05 3.67 13.03
N LEU A 32 11.56 3.77 11.79
CA LEU A 32 12.38 3.45 10.63
C LEU A 32 13.16 4.69 10.18
N THR A 33 14.40 4.46 9.79
CA THR A 33 15.22 5.48 9.14
C THR A 33 14.75 5.67 7.70
N ALA A 34 14.57 6.92 7.29
CA ALA A 34 14.18 7.24 5.93
C ALA A 34 15.23 6.76 4.91
N GLY A 35 14.74 6.17 3.82
CA GLY A 35 15.51 5.64 2.72
C GLY A 35 14.67 5.69 1.45
N ARG A 36 14.72 4.64 0.62
CA ARG A 36 13.88 4.50 -0.58
C ARG A 36 12.59 3.78 -0.25
N ALA A 37 11.46 4.36 -0.62
CA ALA A 37 10.14 3.78 -0.40
C ALA A 37 9.41 3.52 -1.72
N LEU A 38 8.67 2.42 -1.78
CA LEU A 38 7.77 2.06 -2.88
C LEU A 38 6.34 2.02 -2.34
N ASP A 39 5.44 2.82 -2.94
CA ASP A 39 4.01 2.85 -2.62
C ASP A 39 3.25 2.18 -3.78
N LEU A 40 2.78 0.94 -3.55
CA LEU A 40 2.05 0.15 -4.53
C LEU A 40 0.54 0.43 -4.41
N GLY A 41 -0.07 0.91 -5.51
CA GLY A 41 -1.46 1.36 -5.53
C GLY A 41 -1.63 2.70 -4.82
N ALA A 42 -0.73 3.62 -5.08
CA ALA A 42 -0.62 4.90 -4.39
C ALA A 42 -1.85 5.81 -4.52
N GLY A 43 -2.68 5.63 -5.56
CA GLY A 43 -3.80 6.51 -5.86
C GLY A 43 -3.34 7.96 -6.06
N GLU A 44 -3.95 8.88 -5.34
CA GLU A 44 -3.59 10.30 -5.32
C GLU A 44 -2.33 10.59 -4.47
N GLY A 45 -1.68 9.55 -3.92
CA GLY A 45 -0.39 9.64 -3.25
C GLY A 45 -0.39 10.13 -1.81
N ARG A 46 -1.48 10.01 -1.06
CA ARG A 46 -1.53 10.49 0.34
C ARG A 46 -0.41 9.93 1.23
N ASN A 47 -0.09 8.64 1.07
CA ASN A 47 1.01 8.00 1.81
C ASN A 47 2.37 8.43 1.25
N ALA A 48 2.51 8.45 -0.06
CA ALA A 48 3.72 8.89 -0.75
C ALA A 48 4.12 10.34 -0.40
N LEU A 49 3.14 11.26 -0.39
CA LEU A 49 3.33 12.66 0.01
C LEU A 49 3.80 12.77 1.46
N TRP A 50 3.17 12.02 2.36
CA TRP A 50 3.55 12.01 3.77
C TRP A 50 4.95 11.44 4.00
N LEU A 51 5.34 10.40 3.24
CA LEU A 51 6.67 9.80 3.30
C LEU A 51 7.75 10.77 2.82
N VAL A 52 7.53 11.42 1.66
CA VAL A 52 8.55 12.35 1.11
C VAL A 52 8.78 13.56 2.01
N GLU A 53 7.74 14.09 2.66
CA GLU A 53 7.84 15.15 3.66
C GLU A 53 8.68 14.75 4.90
N ARG A 54 8.95 13.44 5.07
CA ARG A 54 9.79 12.86 6.14
C ARG A 54 11.13 12.36 5.65
N GLY A 55 11.52 12.79 4.46
CA GLY A 55 12.85 12.52 3.91
C GLY A 55 12.99 11.20 3.15
N TRP A 56 11.89 10.47 2.91
CA TRP A 56 11.92 9.28 2.06
C TRP A 56 12.03 9.67 0.59
N GLN A 57 12.79 8.90 -0.18
CA GLN A 57 12.78 8.94 -1.64
C GLN A 57 11.69 7.98 -2.13
N VAL A 58 10.62 8.51 -2.68
CA VAL A 58 9.40 7.73 -2.94
C VAL A 58 9.19 7.49 -4.43
N THR A 59 8.96 6.23 -4.79
CA THR A 59 8.37 5.79 -6.04
C THR A 59 6.93 5.39 -5.77
N ALA A 60 5.96 6.08 -6.41
CA ALA A 60 4.53 5.85 -6.26
C ALA A 60 3.95 5.25 -7.54
N VAL A 61 3.35 4.06 -7.43
CA VAL A 61 2.83 3.29 -8.56
C VAL A 61 1.32 3.18 -8.45
N ASP A 62 0.61 3.57 -9.49
CA ASP A 62 -0.84 3.33 -9.62
C ASP A 62 -1.20 3.13 -11.09
N PHE A 63 -2.26 2.38 -11.38
CA PHE A 63 -2.70 2.18 -12.76
C PHE A 63 -3.54 3.35 -13.28
N SER A 64 -4.10 4.21 -12.41
CA SER A 64 -4.89 5.37 -12.77
C SER A 64 -3.99 6.57 -13.08
N ASP A 65 -3.92 6.94 -14.35
CA ASP A 65 -3.25 8.17 -14.79
C ASP A 65 -3.93 9.44 -14.24
N VAL A 66 -5.23 9.40 -14.00
CA VAL A 66 -5.99 10.49 -13.35
C VAL A 66 -5.54 10.68 -11.91
N ALA A 67 -5.44 9.60 -11.14
CA ALA A 67 -4.97 9.65 -9.74
C ALA A 67 -3.53 10.16 -9.66
N ILE A 68 -2.64 9.60 -10.46
CA ILE A 68 -1.24 10.03 -10.57
C ILE A 68 -1.15 11.51 -10.99
N GLY A 69 -1.96 11.95 -11.96
CA GLY A 69 -2.01 13.34 -12.39
C GLY A 69 -2.41 14.31 -11.26
N LYS A 70 -3.31 13.90 -10.38
CA LYS A 70 -3.67 14.66 -9.18
C LYS A 70 -2.54 14.68 -8.16
N GLY A 71 -1.96 13.51 -7.86
CA GLY A 71 -0.83 13.39 -6.95
C GLY A 71 0.35 14.28 -7.35
N LYS A 72 0.69 14.31 -8.64
CA LYS A 72 1.73 15.19 -9.19
C LYS A 72 1.45 16.67 -8.91
N ARG A 73 0.22 17.14 -9.16
CA ARG A 73 -0.15 18.54 -8.88
C ARG A 73 -0.06 18.89 -7.39
N ILE A 74 -0.45 17.94 -6.51
CA ILE A 74 -0.35 18.15 -5.06
C ILE A 74 1.11 18.20 -4.64
N ALA A 75 1.96 17.30 -5.14
CA ALA A 75 3.39 17.28 -4.87
C ALA A 75 4.08 18.58 -5.32
N GLU A 76 3.76 19.05 -6.53
CA GLU A 76 4.25 20.33 -7.06
C GLU A 76 3.85 21.52 -6.18
N HIS A 77 2.56 21.56 -5.75
CA HIS A 77 2.08 22.61 -4.84
C HIS A 77 2.77 22.58 -3.47
N ARG A 78 3.14 21.40 -2.98
CA ARG A 78 3.87 21.23 -1.72
C ARG A 78 5.39 21.38 -1.86
N GLY A 79 5.91 21.53 -3.09
CA GLY A 79 7.34 21.63 -3.36
C GLY A 79 8.13 20.38 -3.06
N VAL A 80 7.50 19.18 -3.23
CA VAL A 80 8.13 17.89 -3.00
C VAL A 80 8.22 17.07 -4.29
N GLU A 81 9.23 16.21 -4.39
CA GLU A 81 9.47 15.36 -5.56
C GLU A 81 9.15 13.90 -5.26
N ILE A 82 8.33 13.27 -6.11
CA ILE A 82 7.97 11.86 -6.06
C ILE A 82 8.13 11.28 -7.46
N GLU A 83 8.73 10.10 -7.57
CA GLU A 83 8.74 9.34 -8.80
C GLU A 83 7.37 8.68 -9.01
N TRP A 84 6.63 9.16 -10.02
CA TRP A 84 5.29 8.66 -10.31
C TRP A 84 5.29 7.71 -11.50
N VAL A 85 4.78 6.50 -11.30
CA VAL A 85 4.72 5.43 -12.31
C VAL A 85 3.26 5.05 -12.56
N VAL A 86 2.82 5.19 -13.82
CA VAL A 86 1.50 4.67 -14.24
C VAL A 86 1.70 3.23 -14.69
N ALA A 87 1.27 2.27 -13.89
CA ALA A 87 1.41 0.84 -14.19
C ALA A 87 0.35 -0.02 -13.48
N ASP A 88 -0.08 -1.10 -14.13
CA ASP A 88 -0.94 -2.12 -13.53
C ASP A 88 -0.11 -3.07 -12.66
N LEU A 89 -0.46 -3.17 -11.38
CA LEU A 89 0.21 -4.05 -10.44
C LEU A 89 0.14 -5.54 -10.83
N GLN A 90 -0.81 -5.93 -11.69
CA GLN A 90 -0.85 -7.30 -12.20
C GLN A 90 0.38 -7.65 -13.06
N THR A 91 0.96 -6.65 -13.70
CA THR A 91 2.12 -6.82 -14.60
C THR A 91 3.37 -6.05 -14.17
N TYR A 92 3.23 -5.11 -13.25
CA TYR A 92 4.36 -4.32 -12.75
C TYR A 92 5.31 -5.19 -11.93
N VAL A 93 6.59 -5.12 -12.28
CA VAL A 93 7.67 -5.80 -11.56
C VAL A 93 8.63 -4.74 -11.04
N PRO A 94 8.62 -4.44 -9.74
CA PRO A 94 9.57 -3.52 -9.16
C PRO A 94 10.99 -4.11 -9.17
N PRO A 95 12.05 -3.28 -9.19
CA PRO A 95 13.42 -3.77 -9.09
C PRO A 95 13.63 -4.48 -7.74
N GLU A 96 14.23 -5.68 -7.80
CA GLU A 96 14.49 -6.50 -6.63
C GLU A 96 15.43 -5.81 -5.64
N ARG A 97 15.18 -6.02 -4.34
CA ARG A 97 16.01 -5.56 -3.21
C ARG A 97 16.41 -4.08 -3.29
N SER A 98 15.49 -3.26 -3.77
CA SER A 98 15.77 -1.88 -4.10
C SER A 98 15.17 -0.86 -3.14
N PHE A 99 14.25 -1.27 -2.27
CA PHE A 99 13.52 -0.35 -1.39
C PHE A 99 13.68 -0.71 0.09
N ASP A 100 13.94 0.29 0.89
CA ASP A 100 14.04 0.17 2.35
C ASP A 100 12.65 0.04 3.00
N LEU A 101 11.61 0.52 2.31
CA LEU A 101 10.21 0.38 2.67
C LEU A 101 9.37 0.08 1.44
N VAL A 102 8.59 -0.99 1.48
CA VAL A 102 7.54 -1.27 0.48
C VAL A 102 6.20 -1.26 1.19
N ILE A 103 5.25 -0.48 0.68
CA ILE A 103 3.90 -0.40 1.24
C ILE A 103 2.85 -0.77 0.21
N GLU A 104 1.80 -1.47 0.67
CA GLU A 104 0.60 -1.79 -0.09
C GLU A 104 -0.63 -1.58 0.79
N PHE A 105 -1.44 -0.58 0.45
CA PHE A 105 -2.59 -0.19 1.26
C PHE A 105 -3.89 -0.27 0.46
N TYR A 106 -4.81 -1.15 0.92
CA TYR A 106 -6.17 -1.29 0.40
C TYR A 106 -6.25 -1.60 -1.09
N ILE A 107 -5.34 -2.43 -1.58
CA ILE A 107 -5.40 -2.97 -2.93
C ILE A 107 -6.41 -4.11 -2.99
N HIS A 108 -7.45 -3.92 -3.79
CA HIS A 108 -8.58 -4.84 -3.91
C HIS A 108 -8.52 -5.63 -5.23
N ILE A 109 -7.41 -6.32 -5.46
CA ILE A 109 -7.23 -7.20 -6.62
C ILE A 109 -7.65 -8.62 -6.20
N PRO A 110 -8.59 -9.26 -6.91
CA PRO A 110 -8.99 -10.63 -6.60
C PRO A 110 -7.91 -11.64 -7.00
N GLU A 111 -8.02 -12.85 -6.47
CA GLU A 111 -7.23 -13.97 -6.96
C GLU A 111 -7.51 -14.27 -8.45
N PRO A 112 -6.50 -14.84 -9.17
CA PRO A 112 -5.22 -15.35 -8.65
C PRO A 112 -4.08 -14.32 -8.56
N TRP A 113 -4.31 -13.07 -8.92
CA TRP A 113 -3.27 -12.05 -9.10
C TRP A 113 -2.66 -11.52 -7.80
N ARG A 114 -3.44 -11.49 -6.72
CA ARG A 114 -3.03 -10.88 -5.46
C ARG A 114 -1.79 -11.53 -4.81
N PRO A 115 -1.68 -12.87 -4.71
CA PRO A 115 -0.47 -13.49 -4.15
C PRO A 115 0.80 -13.15 -4.91
N GLU A 116 0.73 -13.08 -6.25
CA GLU A 116 1.88 -12.73 -7.08
C GLU A 116 2.35 -11.28 -6.85
N ILE A 117 1.42 -10.36 -6.55
CA ILE A 117 1.76 -8.98 -6.21
C ILE A 117 2.51 -8.94 -4.88
N TRP A 118 2.07 -9.69 -3.87
CA TRP A 118 2.76 -9.79 -2.58
C TRP A 118 4.16 -10.38 -2.69
N VAL A 119 4.33 -11.40 -3.53
CA VAL A 119 5.66 -11.97 -3.81
C VAL A 119 6.59 -10.90 -4.41
N ARG A 120 6.14 -10.18 -5.46
CA ARG A 120 6.94 -9.12 -6.09
C ARG A 120 7.21 -7.94 -5.13
N ALA A 121 6.23 -7.59 -4.28
CA ALA A 121 6.42 -6.59 -3.24
C ALA A 121 7.49 -7.03 -2.22
N ALA A 122 7.44 -8.29 -1.79
CA ALA A 122 8.47 -8.87 -0.92
C ALA A 122 9.84 -8.85 -1.58
N ASP A 123 9.96 -9.27 -2.85
CA ASP A 123 11.23 -9.31 -3.59
C ASP A 123 11.86 -7.92 -3.75
N ALA A 124 11.05 -6.87 -3.84
CA ALA A 124 11.50 -5.49 -3.93
C ALA A 124 12.16 -4.96 -2.63
N VAL A 125 11.90 -5.60 -1.48
CA VAL A 125 12.43 -5.16 -0.18
C VAL A 125 13.94 -5.38 -0.09
N ALA A 126 14.70 -4.33 0.19
CA ALA A 126 16.14 -4.37 0.39
C ALA A 126 16.55 -5.15 1.67
N ASN A 127 17.82 -5.52 1.78
CA ASN A 127 18.34 -6.11 3.02
C ASN A 127 18.16 -5.12 4.19
N GLY A 128 17.54 -5.57 5.27
CA GLY A 128 17.15 -4.72 6.41
C GLY A 128 15.85 -3.93 6.18
N GLY A 129 15.30 -3.93 4.97
CA GLY A 129 14.08 -3.21 4.61
C GLY A 129 12.80 -3.87 5.13
N THR A 130 11.72 -3.14 5.07
CA THR A 130 10.40 -3.50 5.60
C THR A 130 9.34 -3.57 4.50
N LEU A 131 8.49 -4.60 4.54
CA LEU A 131 7.21 -4.68 3.84
C LEU A 131 6.08 -4.39 4.82
N LEU A 132 5.13 -3.54 4.42
CA LEU A 132 3.92 -3.26 5.18
C LEU A 132 2.69 -3.38 4.27
N VAL A 133 1.85 -4.38 4.53
CA VAL A 133 0.60 -4.64 3.81
C VAL A 133 -0.58 -4.39 4.74
N VAL A 134 -1.53 -3.58 4.31
CA VAL A 134 -2.77 -3.30 5.04
C VAL A 134 -3.96 -3.32 4.08
N GLY A 135 -5.03 -4.01 4.45
CA GLY A 135 -6.26 -4.01 3.68
C GLY A 135 -7.43 -4.52 4.48
N HIS A 136 -8.64 -4.45 3.92
CA HIS A 136 -9.81 -4.95 4.62
C HIS A 136 -9.72 -6.44 4.87
N ASP A 137 -9.87 -6.84 6.15
CA ASP A 137 -9.90 -8.24 6.56
C ASP A 137 -11.19 -8.93 6.08
N LEU A 138 -11.10 -10.22 5.78
CA LEU A 138 -12.26 -11.00 5.35
C LEU A 138 -13.42 -10.93 6.36
N SER A 139 -13.11 -10.90 7.66
CA SER A 139 -14.11 -10.78 8.72
C SER A 139 -14.79 -9.41 8.81
N ASN A 140 -14.29 -8.40 8.07
CA ASN A 140 -14.94 -7.09 8.01
C ASN A 140 -16.34 -7.16 7.38
N LEU A 141 -16.61 -8.18 6.55
CA LEU A 141 -17.94 -8.40 5.96
C LEU A 141 -19.03 -8.60 7.01
N ASP A 142 -18.72 -9.37 8.06
CA ASP A 142 -19.69 -9.77 9.07
C ASP A 142 -19.62 -8.92 10.34
N ARG A 143 -18.45 -8.37 10.66
CA ARG A 143 -18.17 -7.77 11.96
C ARG A 143 -17.72 -6.31 11.89
N GLY A 144 -17.48 -5.78 10.70
CA GLY A 144 -16.98 -4.43 10.51
C GLY A 144 -17.90 -3.55 9.67
N VAL A 145 -17.43 -2.35 9.33
CA VAL A 145 -18.15 -1.41 8.48
C VAL A 145 -17.32 -0.97 7.29
N GLY A 146 -18.00 -0.63 6.20
CA GLY A 146 -17.36 -0.13 4.97
C GLY A 146 -16.54 -1.19 4.24
N GLY A 147 -15.76 -0.74 3.25
CA GLY A 147 -14.95 -1.61 2.40
C GLY A 147 -15.73 -2.35 1.33
N PRO A 148 -15.05 -3.16 0.51
CA PRO A 148 -15.66 -3.97 -0.51
C PRO A 148 -16.58 -5.03 0.10
N GLN A 149 -17.74 -5.26 -0.56
CA GLN A 149 -18.68 -6.31 -0.16
C GLN A 149 -18.45 -7.63 -0.91
N ASN A 150 -17.45 -7.68 -1.77
CA ASN A 150 -17.05 -8.89 -2.48
C ASN A 150 -15.93 -9.61 -1.68
N PRO A 151 -16.17 -10.84 -1.15
CA PRO A 151 -15.15 -11.58 -0.41
C PRO A 151 -13.84 -11.79 -1.18
N ALA A 152 -13.92 -11.94 -2.51
CA ALA A 152 -12.72 -12.14 -3.34
C ALA A 152 -11.76 -10.94 -3.33
N ALA A 153 -12.23 -9.76 -2.94
CA ALA A 153 -11.42 -8.55 -2.81
C ALA A 153 -10.80 -8.38 -1.41
N LEU A 154 -11.12 -9.27 -0.47
CA LEU A 154 -10.66 -9.22 0.93
C LEU A 154 -9.65 -10.34 1.18
N PHE A 155 -8.89 -10.22 2.25
CA PHE A 155 -7.87 -11.20 2.61
C PHE A 155 -7.63 -11.21 4.12
N THR A 156 -6.96 -12.24 4.60
CA THR A 156 -6.48 -12.31 5.98
C THR A 156 -4.98 -11.99 6.05
N ALA A 157 -4.49 -11.57 7.20
CA ALA A 157 -3.06 -11.40 7.42
C ALA A 157 -2.27 -12.71 7.19
N GLN A 158 -2.91 -13.86 7.41
CA GLN A 158 -2.31 -15.16 7.17
C GLN A 158 -2.11 -15.45 5.67
N ASP A 159 -3.03 -14.99 4.81
CA ASP A 159 -2.89 -15.15 3.35
C ASP A 159 -1.64 -14.42 2.86
N VAL A 160 -1.41 -13.19 3.33
CA VAL A 160 -0.19 -12.43 3.02
C VAL A 160 1.03 -13.15 3.55
N ALA A 161 1.04 -13.54 4.85
CA ALA A 161 2.18 -14.18 5.49
C ALA A 161 2.57 -15.50 4.82
N ASN A 162 1.60 -16.26 4.32
CA ASN A 162 1.83 -17.51 3.59
C ASN A 162 2.36 -17.30 2.16
N SER A 163 2.13 -16.13 1.57
CA SER A 163 2.51 -15.83 0.18
C SER A 163 3.91 -15.25 0.06
N ILE A 164 4.43 -14.61 1.12
CA ILE A 164 5.73 -13.93 1.07
C ILE A 164 6.83 -14.83 1.66
N GLU A 165 7.94 -14.93 0.93
CA GLU A 165 9.11 -15.71 1.34
C GLU A 165 10.33 -14.79 1.55
N GLY A 166 11.29 -15.24 2.35
CA GLY A 166 12.56 -14.54 2.57
C GLY A 166 12.46 -13.25 3.39
N LEU A 167 11.31 -13.03 4.06
CA LEU A 167 11.13 -12.00 5.07
C LEU A 167 10.72 -12.63 6.40
N ASP A 168 11.18 -12.05 7.49
CA ASP A 168 10.76 -12.40 8.84
C ASP A 168 9.47 -11.64 9.18
N ILE A 169 8.41 -12.35 9.53
CA ILE A 169 7.12 -11.75 9.91
C ILE A 169 7.26 -11.15 11.32
N LEU A 170 7.21 -9.83 11.43
CA LEU A 170 7.28 -9.13 12.71
C LEU A 170 5.90 -8.94 13.34
N LYS A 171 4.87 -8.78 12.50
CA LYS A 171 3.48 -8.61 12.91
C LYS A 171 2.57 -9.14 11.81
N ALA A 172 1.59 -9.95 12.16
CA ALA A 172 0.52 -10.38 11.27
C ALA A 172 -0.76 -10.57 12.08
N GLY A 173 -1.83 -9.88 11.71
CA GLY A 173 -3.10 -10.01 12.41
C GLY A 173 -4.12 -8.95 12.05
N GLN A 174 -5.27 -9.05 12.71
CA GLN A 174 -6.34 -8.07 12.60
C GLN A 174 -6.01 -6.80 13.39
N VAL A 175 -6.36 -5.65 12.81
CA VAL A 175 -6.33 -4.35 13.46
C VAL A 175 -7.68 -3.65 13.28
N VAL A 176 -8.05 -2.81 14.23
CA VAL A 176 -9.32 -2.09 14.20
C VAL A 176 -9.06 -0.63 13.84
N ARG A 177 -9.78 -0.13 12.85
CA ARG A 177 -9.78 1.26 12.45
C ARG A 177 -11.13 1.89 12.75
N GLN A 178 -11.14 2.92 13.58
CA GLN A 178 -12.35 3.69 13.86
C GLN A 178 -12.68 4.60 12.67
N THR A 179 -13.93 4.59 12.24
CA THR A 179 -14.48 5.43 11.18
C THR A 179 -15.72 6.15 11.68
N GLU A 180 -16.21 7.13 10.94
CA GLU A 180 -17.46 7.84 11.29
C GLU A 180 -18.67 6.90 11.37
N SER A 181 -18.66 5.82 10.58
CA SER A 181 -19.76 4.84 10.52
C SER A 181 -19.56 3.63 11.45
N GLY A 182 -18.46 3.57 12.21
CA GLY A 182 -18.17 2.47 13.13
C GLY A 182 -16.76 1.89 12.98
N ALA A 183 -16.53 0.71 13.54
CA ALA A 183 -15.25 0.05 13.50
C ALA A 183 -15.08 -0.77 12.20
N ALA A 184 -14.04 -0.51 11.44
CA ALA A 184 -13.59 -1.37 10.33
C ALA A 184 -12.51 -2.32 10.83
N ILE A 185 -12.52 -3.56 10.33
CA ILE A 185 -11.53 -4.58 10.63
C ILE A 185 -10.60 -4.73 9.43
N ASP A 186 -9.33 -4.46 9.66
CA ASP A 186 -8.29 -4.54 8.64
C ASP A 186 -7.28 -5.64 8.98
N SER A 187 -6.72 -6.30 7.97
CA SER A 187 -5.55 -7.16 8.07
C SER A 187 -4.30 -6.30 7.98
N LEU A 188 -3.32 -6.52 8.85
CA LEU A 188 -2.03 -5.86 8.83
C LEU A 188 -0.92 -6.90 8.89
N VAL A 189 0.04 -6.77 7.96
CA VAL A 189 1.28 -7.55 7.99
C VAL A 189 2.45 -6.60 7.88
N ARG A 190 3.38 -6.71 8.83
CA ARG A 190 4.71 -6.08 8.79
C ARG A 190 5.75 -7.19 8.78
N ALA A 191 6.59 -7.18 7.75
CA ALA A 191 7.66 -8.14 7.59
C ALA A 191 8.98 -7.43 7.27
N GLN A 192 10.10 -8.04 7.59
CA GLN A 192 11.42 -7.45 7.38
C GLN A 192 12.37 -8.44 6.70
N ARG A 193 13.14 -7.97 5.73
CA ARG A 193 14.24 -8.77 5.18
C ARG A 193 15.45 -8.70 6.13
N SER A 194 16.04 -9.87 6.40
CA SER A 194 17.29 -9.91 7.20
C SER A 194 18.35 -8.98 6.60
N SER A 195 19.06 -8.25 7.46
CA SER A 195 20.20 -7.41 7.05
C SER A 195 21.44 -8.20 6.68
N LYS A 196 21.51 -9.51 7.04
CA LYS A 196 22.64 -10.36 6.70
C LYS A 196 22.54 -10.85 5.27
N THR A 197 23.53 -10.50 4.44
CA THR A 197 23.76 -11.20 3.17
C THR A 197 24.19 -12.64 3.51
N ARG A 198 23.45 -13.63 3.05
CA ARG A 198 23.88 -15.04 3.15
C ARG A 198 25.02 -15.30 2.20
#